data_4a5dc27f15f61b3ad5b6d3bf691d9f1f
#
_entry.id   4a5dc27f15f61b3ad5b6d3bf691d9f1f
#
_cell.length_a   1.000
_cell.length_b   1.000
_cell.length_c   1.000
_cell.angle_alpha   90.00
_cell.angle_beta   90.00
_cell.angle_gamma   90.00
#
_symmetry.space_group_name_H-M   'P 1'
#
loop_
_entity.id
_entity.type
_entity.pdbx_description
1 polymer ?
#
loop_
_entity_poly.entity_id
_entity_poly.type
_entity_poly.pdbx_seq_one_letter_code
_entity_poly.pdbx_strand_id
1 'polypeptide(L)'
;MPELSQQSCTACSADAPKVTAAEKQALMESLPQWELVVLDGEEQLKRVFTFKNFAQAQAFTNQVADLAEAEGHHPAILLEWGKATVRWWTHKIGGLHKNDFIMAARTDALY
;
A
#
# COMPACT_ATOMS: atom_id res chain seq x y z
N MET A 1 -20.60 2.73 -3.12
CA MET A 1 -19.34 2.07 -3.46
C MET A 1 -18.71 1.50 -2.19
N PRO A 2 -18.28 0.24 -2.18
CA PRO A 2 -17.63 -0.29 -0.97
C PRO A 2 -16.34 0.46 -0.69
N GLU A 3 -15.99 0.58 0.58
CA GLU A 3 -14.73 1.19 0.99
C GLU A 3 -13.55 0.37 0.46
N LEU A 4 -12.45 1.04 0.16
CA LEU A 4 -11.24 0.37 -0.35
C LEU A 4 -10.77 -0.73 0.58
N SER A 5 -10.80 -0.51 1.90
CA SER A 5 -10.36 -1.49 2.88
C SER A 5 -11.21 -2.76 2.90
N GLN A 6 -12.41 -2.73 2.31
CA GLN A 6 -13.32 -3.87 2.23
C GLN A 6 -13.14 -4.65 0.93
N GLN A 7 -12.31 -4.18 0.03
CA GLN A 7 -12.10 -4.82 -1.27
C GLN A 7 -10.94 -5.78 -1.25
N SER A 8 -11.02 -6.83 -2.08
CA SER A 8 -9.93 -7.78 -2.24
C SER A 8 -9.03 -7.37 -3.40
N CYS A 9 -7.77 -7.72 -3.31
CA CYS A 9 -6.83 -7.58 -4.41
C CYS A 9 -7.24 -8.53 -5.53
N THR A 10 -7.61 -8.02 -6.70
CA THR A 10 -8.22 -8.84 -7.75
C THR A 10 -7.26 -9.32 -8.83
N ALA A 11 -6.22 -8.58 -9.16
CA ALA A 11 -5.33 -8.98 -10.25
C ALA A 11 -3.95 -8.38 -10.05
N CYS A 12 -3.03 -9.14 -9.49
CA CYS A 12 -1.64 -8.75 -9.34
C CYS A 12 -0.82 -9.33 -10.49
N SER A 13 -1.23 -9.05 -11.71
CA SER A 13 -0.61 -9.61 -12.93
C SER A 13 -0.05 -8.50 -13.83
N ALA A 14 0.82 -8.90 -14.75
CA ALA A 14 1.42 -7.97 -15.72
C ALA A 14 0.38 -7.37 -16.66
N ASP A 15 -0.78 -8.01 -16.82
CA ASP A 15 -1.86 -7.55 -17.70
C ASP A 15 -2.79 -6.56 -17.00
N ALA A 16 -2.64 -6.37 -15.68
CA ALA A 16 -3.47 -5.44 -14.94
C ALA A 16 -3.19 -4.01 -15.42
N PRO A 17 -4.23 -3.22 -15.75
CA PRO A 17 -4.03 -1.87 -16.25
C PRO A 17 -3.60 -0.92 -15.13
N LYS A 18 -2.77 0.05 -15.48
CA LYS A 18 -2.45 1.15 -14.57
C LYS A 18 -3.69 2.01 -14.38
N VAL A 19 -3.81 2.63 -13.18
CA VAL A 19 -4.87 3.59 -12.94
C VAL A 19 -4.69 4.82 -13.83
N THR A 20 -5.79 5.40 -14.27
CA THR A 20 -5.77 6.67 -15.00
C THR A 20 -5.52 7.82 -14.01
N ALA A 21 -5.17 9.00 -14.51
CA ALA A 21 -4.95 10.18 -13.67
C ALA A 21 -6.23 10.54 -12.88
N ALA A 22 -7.40 10.43 -13.50
CA ALA A 22 -8.66 10.71 -12.83
C ALA A 22 -8.98 9.70 -11.73
N GLU A 23 -8.75 8.41 -12.00
CA GLU A 23 -8.93 7.35 -11.00
C GLU A 23 -7.98 7.55 -9.83
N LYS A 24 -6.73 7.86 -10.12
CA LYS A 24 -5.69 8.09 -9.11
C LYS A 24 -6.11 9.22 -8.16
N GLN A 25 -6.57 10.34 -8.71
CA GLN A 25 -7.01 11.48 -7.91
C GLN A 25 -8.18 11.08 -6.98
N ALA A 26 -9.17 10.39 -7.52
CA ALA A 26 -10.33 9.97 -6.74
C ALA A 26 -9.94 8.97 -5.64
N LEU A 27 -9.06 8.02 -5.94
CA LEU A 27 -8.61 7.03 -4.97
C LEU A 27 -7.77 7.66 -3.86
N MET A 28 -6.94 8.64 -4.18
CA MET A 28 -6.12 9.34 -3.18
C MET A 28 -6.96 10.13 -2.19
N GLU A 29 -8.17 10.55 -2.55
CA GLU A 29 -9.09 11.21 -1.62
C GLU A 29 -9.47 10.29 -0.44
N SER A 30 -9.47 8.97 -0.66
CA SER A 30 -9.74 7.98 0.38
C SER A 30 -8.50 7.63 1.20
N LEU A 31 -7.33 8.16 0.83
CA LEU A 31 -6.05 7.83 1.43
C LEU A 31 -5.27 9.11 1.79
N PRO A 32 -5.84 9.98 2.67
CA PRO A 32 -5.25 11.30 2.91
C PRO A 32 -3.88 11.26 3.58
N GLN A 33 -3.51 10.16 4.21
CA GLN A 33 -2.22 10.02 4.89
C GLN A 33 -1.14 9.42 3.98
N TRP A 34 -1.51 9.01 2.78
CA TRP A 34 -0.57 8.45 1.81
C TRP A 34 -0.12 9.51 0.83
N GLU A 35 1.13 9.39 0.39
CA GLU A 35 1.67 10.26 -0.64
C GLU A 35 2.09 9.44 -1.85
N LEU A 36 2.02 10.08 -3.02
CA LEU A 36 2.53 9.52 -4.25
C LEU A 36 4.00 9.91 -4.36
N VAL A 37 4.87 8.91 -4.48
CA VAL A 37 6.31 9.14 -4.67
C VAL A 37 6.74 8.44 -5.95
N VAL A 38 7.83 8.92 -6.56
CA VAL A 38 8.42 8.28 -7.73
C VAL A 38 9.82 7.83 -7.33
N LEU A 39 10.05 6.52 -7.37
CA LEU A 39 11.34 5.92 -7.08
C LEU A 39 11.73 5.03 -8.24
N ASP A 40 12.94 5.23 -8.76
CA ASP A 40 13.44 4.45 -9.90
C ASP A 40 12.49 4.49 -11.10
N GLY A 41 11.83 5.65 -11.32
CA GLY A 41 10.91 5.84 -12.43
C GLY A 41 9.54 5.23 -12.23
N GLU A 42 9.25 4.65 -11.06
CA GLU A 42 7.96 4.01 -10.77
C GLU A 42 7.20 4.78 -9.71
N GLU A 43 5.91 5.03 -9.97
CA GLU A 43 5.03 5.64 -8.97
C GLU A 43 4.70 4.62 -7.88
N GLN A 44 4.74 5.07 -6.62
CA GLN A 44 4.46 4.25 -5.46
C GLN A 44 3.61 5.02 -4.47
N LEU A 45 2.79 4.30 -3.70
CA LEU A 45 2.07 4.86 -2.55
C LEU A 45 2.93 4.64 -1.32
N LYS A 46 3.15 5.70 -0.54
CA LYS A 46 4.00 5.64 0.65
C LYS A 46 3.31 6.26 1.85
N ARG A 47 3.41 5.58 2.98
CA ARG A 47 3.00 6.14 4.28
C ARG A 47 3.98 5.70 5.36
N VAL A 48 4.28 6.63 6.29
CA VAL A 48 5.07 6.34 7.49
C VAL A 48 4.10 6.21 8.66
N PHE A 49 4.13 5.06 9.34
CA PHE A 49 3.34 4.77 10.54
C PHE A 49 4.25 4.90 11.75
N THR A 50 3.79 5.62 12.79
CA THR A 50 4.59 5.86 13.98
C THR A 50 4.06 5.07 15.18
N PHE A 51 4.98 4.65 16.06
CA PHE A 51 4.67 3.81 17.22
C PHE A 51 5.50 4.25 18.41
N LYS A 52 5.09 3.80 19.61
CA LYS A 52 5.78 4.16 20.86
C LYS A 52 7.12 3.46 21.04
N ASN A 53 7.29 2.30 20.39
CA ASN A 53 8.50 1.51 20.55
C ASN A 53 8.66 0.54 19.38
N PHE A 54 9.78 -0.17 19.37
CA PHE A 54 10.10 -1.12 18.29
C PHE A 54 9.14 -2.31 18.26
N ALA A 55 8.75 -2.83 19.43
CA ALA A 55 7.87 -3.99 19.49
C ALA A 55 6.52 -3.73 18.82
N GLN A 56 5.97 -2.52 19.01
CA GLN A 56 4.72 -2.14 18.36
C GLN A 56 4.89 -1.99 16.86
N ALA A 57 5.99 -1.36 16.44
CA ALA A 57 6.31 -1.20 15.01
C ALA A 57 6.52 -2.57 14.35
N GLN A 58 7.19 -3.50 15.03
CA GLN A 58 7.39 -4.86 14.55
C GLN A 58 6.08 -5.62 14.42
N ALA A 59 5.20 -5.52 15.42
CA ALA A 59 3.90 -6.20 15.37
C ALA A 59 3.08 -5.72 14.18
N PHE A 60 3.06 -4.42 13.93
CA PHE A 60 2.37 -3.85 12.77
C PHE A 60 2.99 -4.34 11.46
N THR A 61 4.31 -4.34 11.38
CA THR A 61 5.05 -4.83 10.21
C THR A 61 4.67 -6.27 9.89
N ASN A 62 4.59 -7.11 10.92
CA ASN A 62 4.20 -8.53 10.74
C ASN A 62 2.77 -8.65 10.21
N GLN A 63 1.85 -7.82 10.70
CA GLN A 63 0.46 -7.82 10.21
C GLN A 63 0.39 -7.40 8.74
N VAL A 64 1.15 -6.40 8.33
CA VAL A 64 1.22 -5.97 6.94
C VAL A 64 1.81 -7.07 6.06
N ALA A 65 2.86 -7.72 6.54
CA ALA A 65 3.48 -8.83 5.82
C ALA A 65 2.51 -10.01 5.64
N ASP A 66 1.75 -10.35 6.66
CA ASP A 66 0.75 -11.42 6.58
C ASP A 66 -0.36 -11.07 5.59
N LEU A 67 -0.84 -9.82 5.61
CA LEU A 67 -1.82 -9.33 4.66
C LEU A 67 -1.29 -9.44 3.22
N ALA A 68 -0.05 -9.00 3.01
CA ALA A 68 0.60 -9.02 1.70
C ALA A 68 0.68 -10.45 1.16
N GLU A 69 1.11 -11.38 2.00
CA GLU A 69 1.25 -12.77 1.60
C GLU A 69 -0.11 -13.41 1.29
N ALA A 70 -1.13 -13.10 2.09
CA ALA A 70 -2.48 -13.63 1.86
C ALA A 70 -3.06 -13.16 0.54
N GLU A 71 -2.74 -11.95 0.11
CA GLU A 71 -3.25 -11.37 -1.14
C GLU A 71 -2.31 -11.57 -2.34
N GLY A 72 -1.12 -12.11 -2.11
CA GLY A 72 -0.15 -12.30 -3.18
C GLY A 72 0.35 -10.99 -3.79
N HIS A 73 0.35 -9.91 -3.03
CA HIS A 73 0.77 -8.58 -3.48
C HIS A 73 1.69 -7.99 -2.42
N HIS A 74 2.94 -7.74 -2.76
CA HIS A 74 4.00 -7.50 -1.79
C HIS A 74 4.50 -6.06 -1.80
N PRO A 75 4.54 -5.39 -0.62
CA PRO A 75 5.05 -4.03 -0.47
C PRO A 75 6.54 -4.02 -0.19
N ALA A 76 7.13 -2.82 -0.13
CA ALA A 76 8.38 -2.61 0.57
C ALA A 76 8.04 -2.09 1.96
N ILE A 77 8.70 -2.62 2.98
CA ILE A 77 8.49 -2.21 4.37
C ILE A 77 9.85 -1.91 5.00
N LEU A 78 10.00 -0.70 5.54
CA LEU A 78 11.18 -0.33 6.31
C LEU A 78 10.78 -0.21 7.77
N LEU A 79 11.28 -1.13 8.58
CA LEU A 79 11.03 -1.15 10.02
C LEU A 79 12.17 -0.44 10.75
N GLU A 80 11.81 0.56 11.55
CA GLU A 80 12.75 1.31 12.37
C GLU A 80 12.23 1.32 13.81
N TRP A 81 13.04 1.83 14.75
CA TRP A 81 12.72 1.75 16.17
C TRP A 81 11.27 2.14 16.50
N GLY A 82 10.80 3.25 16.03
CA GLY A 82 9.45 3.75 16.36
C GLY A 82 8.60 4.00 15.14
N LYS A 83 8.91 3.38 14.01
CA LYS A 83 8.12 3.58 12.80
C LYS A 83 8.27 2.45 11.79
N ALA A 84 7.25 2.33 10.95
CA ALA A 84 7.25 1.43 9.80
C ALA A 84 6.83 2.24 8.58
N THR A 85 7.68 2.27 7.57
CA THR A 85 7.38 2.92 6.29
C THR A 85 6.92 1.86 5.31
N VAL A 86 5.72 2.02 4.76
CA VAL A 86 5.14 1.05 3.84
C VAL A 86 4.99 1.71 2.48
N ARG A 87 5.45 1.00 1.43
CA ARG A 87 5.30 1.45 0.06
C ARG A 87 4.62 0.35 -0.76
N TRP A 88 3.54 0.72 -1.47
CA TRP A 88 2.80 -0.18 -2.34
C TRP A 88 2.92 0.26 -3.80
N TRP A 89 3.25 -0.66 -4.67
CA TRP A 89 3.19 -0.48 -6.13
C TRP A 89 3.17 -1.86 -6.78
N THR A 90 2.81 -1.90 -8.06
CA THR A 90 2.74 -3.16 -8.79
C THR A 90 3.99 -3.29 -9.66
N HIS A 91 4.92 -4.14 -9.22
CA HIS A 91 6.22 -4.32 -9.86
C HIS A 91 6.11 -4.68 -11.35
N LYS A 92 5.17 -5.57 -11.69
CA LYS A 92 5.04 -6.10 -13.05
C LYS A 92 4.63 -5.04 -14.07
N ILE A 93 3.91 -4.01 -13.64
CA ILE A 93 3.48 -2.93 -14.54
C ILE A 93 4.28 -1.65 -14.35
N GLY A 94 5.23 -1.66 -13.42
CA GLY A 94 6.10 -0.51 -13.16
C GLY A 94 5.35 0.74 -12.68
N GLY A 95 4.28 0.56 -11.91
CA GLY A 95 3.47 1.68 -11.44
C GLY A 95 2.30 1.23 -10.62
N LEU A 96 1.22 2.03 -10.62
CA LEU A 96 0.07 1.81 -9.76
C LEU A 96 -1.10 1.17 -10.49
N HIS A 97 -1.68 0.17 -9.84
CA HIS A 97 -2.94 -0.47 -10.17
C HIS A 97 -3.92 -0.21 -9.03
N LYS A 98 -5.21 -0.38 -9.26
CA LYS A 98 -6.22 -0.20 -8.21
C LYS A 98 -5.92 -1.05 -6.97
N ASN A 99 -5.32 -2.22 -7.15
CA ASN A 99 -4.95 -3.10 -6.04
C ASN A 99 -4.00 -2.42 -5.05
N ASP A 100 -3.12 -1.53 -5.50
CA ASP A 100 -2.21 -0.81 -4.61
C ASP A 100 -2.97 0.10 -3.66
N PHE A 101 -4.01 0.77 -4.16
CA PHE A 101 -4.87 1.63 -3.33
C PHE A 101 -5.69 0.80 -2.35
N ILE A 102 -6.17 -0.36 -2.77
CA ILE A 102 -6.89 -1.30 -1.89
C ILE A 102 -5.96 -1.76 -0.76
N MET A 103 -4.73 -2.14 -1.10
CA MET A 103 -3.76 -2.60 -0.10
C MET A 103 -3.36 -1.49 0.85
N ALA A 104 -3.23 -0.25 0.37
CA ALA A 104 -2.96 0.91 1.22
C ALA A 104 -4.10 1.12 2.22
N ALA A 105 -5.35 1.07 1.78
CA ALA A 105 -6.50 1.22 2.65
C ALA A 105 -6.59 0.08 3.68
N ARG A 106 -6.28 -1.15 3.28
CA ARG A 106 -6.27 -2.29 4.19
C ARG A 106 -5.13 -2.20 5.19
N THR A 107 -3.99 -1.63 4.78
CA THR A 107 -2.88 -1.35 5.68
C THR A 107 -3.31 -0.34 6.76
N ASP A 108 -4.02 0.72 6.37
CA ASP A 108 -4.56 1.70 7.31
C ASP A 108 -5.47 1.05 8.35
N ALA A 109 -6.26 0.06 7.94
CA ALA A 109 -7.17 -0.63 8.84
C ALA A 109 -6.44 -1.45 9.91
N LEU A 110 -5.16 -1.77 9.71
CA LEU A 110 -4.34 -2.48 10.69
C LEU A 110 -3.73 -1.53 11.73
N TYR A 111 -3.68 -0.25 11.43
CA TYR A 111 -3.10 0.77 12.30
C TYR A 111 -4.16 1.32 13.27
#